data_6b2d7aa705b88575a53afdf149e1328a
#
_entry.id   6b2d7aa705b88575a53afdf149e1328a
#
_cell.length_a   1.000
_cell.length_b   1.000
_cell.length_c   1.000
_cell.angle_alpha   90.00
_cell.angle_beta   90.00
_cell.angle_gamma   90.00
#
_symmetry.space_group_name_H-M   'P 1'
#
loop_
_entity.id
_entity.type
_entity.pdbx_description
1 polymer ?
#
loop_
_entity_poly.entity_id
_entity_poly.type
_entity_poly.pdbx_seq_one_letter_code
_entity_poly.pdbx_strand_id
1 'polypeptide(L)'
;MKRILIFLMVLSISFMANAQTPVSAEQCDCNYKLYETSNMWTFLKLDTRTGQIWQVQYSVEGPEYRFETELSTVDLSYGANKKPGKYELYKTQNIHNFILLDKVEGKTWQVQWGKAGERQVIRIY
;
A
#
# COMPACT_ATOMS: atom_id res chain seq x y z
N MET A 1 66.36 -11.39 39.33
CA MET A 1 65.33 -10.36 39.05
C MET A 1 64.35 -10.94 38.04
N LYS A 2 63.15 -11.24 38.46
CA LYS A 2 62.09 -11.72 37.61
C LYS A 2 61.28 -10.52 37.13
N ARG A 3 61.28 -10.24 35.82
CA ARG A 3 60.46 -9.22 35.21
C ARG A 3 59.11 -9.84 34.91
N ILE A 4 58.06 -9.36 35.63
CA ILE A 4 56.68 -9.74 35.34
C ILE A 4 56.20 -8.84 34.22
N LEU A 5 55.93 -9.43 33.07
CA LEU A 5 55.25 -8.75 31.98
C LEU A 5 53.73 -8.85 32.23
N ILE A 6 53.12 -7.73 32.55
CA ILE A 6 51.67 -7.66 32.64
C ILE A 6 51.14 -7.38 31.21
N PHE A 7 50.52 -8.40 30.62
CA PHE A 7 49.78 -8.23 29.37
C PHE A 7 48.43 -7.59 29.69
N LEU A 8 48.28 -6.32 29.33
CA LEU A 8 47.02 -5.64 29.39
C LEU A 8 46.20 -6.06 28.15
N MET A 9 45.25 -6.98 28.36
CA MET A 9 44.32 -7.39 27.32
C MET A 9 43.23 -6.32 27.20
N VAL A 10 43.34 -5.43 26.20
CA VAL A 10 42.33 -4.47 25.90
C VAL A 10 41.16 -5.18 25.17
N LEU A 11 40.10 -5.44 25.90
CA LEU A 11 38.87 -6.01 25.35
C LEU A 11 38.12 -4.91 24.58
N SER A 12 38.32 -4.85 23.28
CA SER A 12 37.53 -3.95 22.43
C SER A 12 36.13 -4.53 22.26
N ILE A 13 35.19 -3.96 22.98
CA ILE A 13 33.78 -4.26 22.81
C ILE A 13 33.33 -3.53 21.54
N SER A 14 33.22 -4.25 20.44
CA SER A 14 32.60 -3.76 19.24
C SER A 14 31.09 -3.70 19.46
N PHE A 15 30.57 -2.50 19.71
CA PHE A 15 29.13 -2.23 19.61
C PHE A 15 28.73 -2.37 18.15
N MET A 16 28.16 -3.53 17.77
CA MET A 16 27.38 -3.61 16.54
C MET A 16 26.10 -2.80 16.72
N ALA A 17 26.12 -1.59 16.19
CA ALA A 17 24.88 -0.83 16.02
C ALA A 17 24.03 -1.60 15.01
N ASN A 18 22.97 -2.27 15.48
CA ASN A 18 21.90 -2.74 14.64
C ASN A 18 21.22 -1.52 14.04
N ALA A 19 21.63 -1.14 12.83
CA ALA A 19 20.86 -0.22 12.02
C ALA A 19 19.56 -0.94 11.65
N GLN A 20 18.50 -0.69 12.41
CA GLN A 20 17.16 -1.04 11.96
C GLN A 20 16.88 -0.18 10.73
N THR A 21 16.94 -0.80 9.55
CA THR A 21 16.36 -0.18 8.35
C THR A 21 14.91 0.13 8.66
N PRO A 22 14.46 1.40 8.49
CA PRO A 22 13.04 1.69 8.65
C PRO A 22 12.30 0.80 7.65
N VAL A 23 11.46 -0.10 8.16
CA VAL A 23 10.50 -0.84 7.33
C VAL A 23 9.63 0.24 6.72
N SER A 24 9.85 0.53 5.44
CA SER A 24 8.96 1.44 4.72
C SER A 24 7.56 0.82 4.79
N ALA A 25 6.58 1.60 5.25
CA ALA A 25 5.18 1.17 5.35
C ALA A 25 4.57 0.75 3.99
N GLU A 26 5.36 0.76 2.92
CA GLU A 26 4.95 0.52 1.54
C GLU A 26 5.04 -0.94 1.10
N GLN A 27 5.73 -1.81 1.83
CA GLN A 27 5.84 -3.24 1.48
C GLN A 27 5.07 -4.11 2.46
N CYS A 28 3.75 -4.04 2.37
CA CYS A 28 2.88 -4.98 3.05
C CYS A 28 2.35 -5.99 2.04
N ASP A 29 2.67 -7.28 2.23
CA ASP A 29 1.98 -8.38 1.55
C ASP A 29 0.59 -8.58 2.17
N CYS A 30 -0.17 -7.49 2.29
CA CYS A 30 -1.50 -7.46 2.86
C CYS A 30 -2.55 -7.74 1.80
N ASN A 31 -3.63 -8.41 2.19
CA ASN A 31 -4.77 -8.63 1.30
C ASN A 31 -5.45 -7.32 0.88
N TYR A 32 -5.51 -6.34 1.80
CA TYR A 32 -6.14 -5.04 1.55
C TYR A 32 -5.20 -3.90 1.89
N LYS A 33 -5.30 -2.81 1.12
CA LYS A 33 -4.55 -1.58 1.34
C LYS A 33 -5.47 -0.37 1.20
N LEU A 34 -5.28 0.64 2.06
CA LEU A 34 -5.98 1.92 1.99
C LEU A 34 -5.08 2.98 1.38
N TYR A 35 -5.67 3.79 0.51
CA TYR A 35 -5.02 4.92 -0.15
C TYR A 35 -5.77 6.20 0.13
N GLU A 36 -5.05 7.22 0.52
CA GLU A 36 -5.59 8.57 0.69
C GLU A 36 -6.02 9.15 -0.67
N THR A 37 -7.09 9.93 -0.66
CA THR A 37 -7.50 10.75 -1.80
C THR A 37 -7.28 12.24 -1.48
N SER A 38 -7.55 13.11 -2.44
CA SER A 38 -7.55 14.56 -2.22
C SER A 38 -8.68 15.03 -1.29
N ASN A 39 -9.70 14.20 -1.08
CA ASN A 39 -10.76 14.45 -0.11
C ASN A 39 -10.37 13.78 1.22
N MET A 40 -10.21 14.58 2.26
CA MET A 40 -9.79 14.09 3.59
C MET A 40 -10.72 13.03 4.19
N TRP A 41 -11.99 12.99 3.76
CA TRP A 41 -13.00 12.05 4.28
C TRP A 41 -13.09 10.76 3.49
N THR A 42 -12.37 10.63 2.38
CA THR A 42 -12.50 9.53 1.44
C THR A 42 -11.17 8.83 1.20
N PHE A 43 -11.19 7.51 1.33
CA PHE A 43 -10.08 6.61 0.99
C PHE A 43 -10.51 5.66 -0.12
N LEU A 44 -9.54 5.11 -0.83
CA LEU A 44 -9.75 3.95 -1.68
C LEU A 44 -9.21 2.71 -0.95
N LYS A 45 -10.04 1.68 -0.87
CA LYS A 45 -9.65 0.35 -0.37
C LYS A 45 -9.45 -0.58 -1.56
N LEU A 46 -8.26 -1.12 -1.68
CA LEU A 46 -7.87 -2.06 -2.73
C LEU A 46 -7.74 -3.47 -2.15
N ASP A 47 -8.37 -4.45 -2.80
CA ASP A 47 -7.95 -5.84 -2.65
C ASP A 47 -6.73 -6.07 -3.54
N THR A 48 -5.58 -6.23 -2.91
CA THR A 48 -4.29 -6.35 -3.61
C THR A 48 -4.13 -7.65 -4.37
N ARG A 49 -5.02 -8.62 -4.16
CA ARG A 49 -5.03 -9.93 -4.82
C ARG A 49 -5.83 -9.93 -6.12
N THR A 50 -6.87 -9.10 -6.20
CA THR A 50 -7.89 -9.14 -7.28
C THR A 50 -8.01 -7.85 -8.08
N GLY A 51 -7.53 -6.73 -7.53
CA GLY A 51 -7.71 -5.42 -8.14
C GLY A 51 -9.09 -4.78 -7.91
N GLN A 52 -9.93 -5.40 -7.09
CA GLN A 52 -11.23 -4.83 -6.69
C GLN A 52 -11.03 -3.60 -5.80
N ILE A 53 -11.86 -2.57 -5.98
CA ILE A 53 -11.71 -1.28 -5.31
C ILE A 53 -13.04 -0.80 -4.75
N TRP A 54 -12.99 -0.26 -3.53
CA TRP A 54 -14.10 0.41 -2.84
C TRP A 54 -13.68 1.83 -2.45
N GLN A 55 -14.65 2.75 -2.43
CA GLN A 55 -14.49 4.02 -1.74
C GLN A 55 -14.95 3.87 -0.30
N VAL A 56 -14.12 4.31 0.64
CA VAL A 56 -14.39 4.27 2.06
C VAL A 56 -14.52 5.71 2.55
N GLN A 57 -15.69 6.06 3.04
CA GLN A 57 -15.93 7.37 3.62
C GLN A 57 -16.09 7.28 5.13
N TYR A 58 -15.39 8.13 5.85
CA TYR A 58 -15.59 8.29 7.29
C TYR A 58 -16.11 9.69 7.60
N SER A 59 -16.68 9.87 8.78
CA SER A 59 -17.16 11.15 9.28
C SER A 59 -17.15 11.19 10.80
N VAL A 60 -16.98 12.37 11.35
CA VAL A 60 -17.13 12.64 12.78
C VAL A 60 -18.55 13.14 13.13
N GLU A 61 -19.38 13.40 12.12
CA GLU A 61 -20.72 13.98 12.31
C GLU A 61 -21.79 12.94 12.66
N GLY A 62 -21.82 11.79 11.96
CA GLY A 62 -22.82 10.76 12.22
C GLY A 62 -22.60 9.48 11.42
N PRO A 63 -23.29 8.38 11.82
CA PRO A 63 -23.14 7.07 11.17
C PRO A 63 -23.62 7.04 9.74
N GLU A 64 -24.59 7.88 9.34
CA GLU A 64 -25.11 8.01 7.99
C GLU A 64 -24.07 8.49 6.97
N TYR A 65 -23.01 9.16 7.44
CA TYR A 65 -21.89 9.64 6.62
C TYR A 65 -20.71 8.68 6.58
N ARG A 66 -20.81 7.52 7.23
CA ARG A 66 -19.77 6.48 7.26
C ARG A 66 -20.24 5.28 6.46
N PHE A 67 -19.60 5.04 5.31
CA PHE A 67 -19.99 3.95 4.43
C PHE A 67 -18.84 3.51 3.50
N GLU A 68 -18.98 2.31 2.99
CA GLU A 68 -18.20 1.83 1.86
C GLU A 68 -19.11 1.71 0.63
N THR A 69 -18.61 2.12 -0.51
CA THR A 69 -19.30 1.98 -1.78
C THR A 69 -18.37 1.40 -2.84
N GLU A 70 -18.92 0.56 -3.70
CA GLU A 70 -18.17 -0.09 -4.76
C GLU A 70 -17.68 0.93 -5.79
N LEU A 71 -16.40 0.87 -6.15
CA LEU A 71 -15.85 1.54 -7.30
C LEU A 71 -15.71 0.56 -8.46
N SER A 72 -15.09 -0.58 -8.21
CA SER A 72 -15.04 -1.72 -9.14
C SER A 72 -14.94 -3.04 -8.37
N THR A 73 -15.91 -3.92 -8.57
CA THR A 73 -15.96 -5.26 -7.97
C THR A 73 -15.51 -6.35 -8.94
N VAL A 74 -15.00 -5.98 -10.11
CA VAL A 74 -14.47 -6.94 -11.07
C VAL A 74 -13.15 -7.50 -10.54
N ASP A 75 -13.06 -8.83 -10.43
CA ASP A 75 -11.81 -9.54 -10.16
C ASP A 75 -10.94 -9.53 -11.43
N LEU A 76 -9.94 -8.64 -11.46
CA LEU A 76 -9.05 -8.47 -12.61
C LEU A 76 -8.07 -9.63 -12.79
N SER A 77 -7.92 -10.49 -11.77
CA SER A 77 -7.07 -11.68 -11.84
C SER A 77 -7.74 -12.84 -12.59
N TYR A 78 -9.07 -12.77 -12.78
CA TYR A 78 -9.88 -13.86 -13.31
C TYR A 78 -9.64 -15.20 -12.59
N GLY A 79 -9.38 -15.15 -11.30
CA GLY A 79 -9.11 -16.32 -10.47
C GLY A 79 -7.68 -16.87 -10.55
N ALA A 80 -6.84 -16.31 -11.41
CA ALA A 80 -5.46 -16.76 -11.59
C ALA A 80 -4.47 -15.92 -10.75
N ASN A 81 -3.48 -16.58 -10.14
CA ASN A 81 -2.36 -15.91 -9.46
C ASN A 81 -2.79 -14.85 -8.41
N LYS A 82 -3.80 -15.15 -7.62
CA LYS A 82 -4.26 -14.31 -6.51
C LYS A 82 -3.22 -14.29 -5.39
N LYS A 83 -2.31 -13.32 -5.44
CA LYS A 83 -1.28 -13.12 -4.41
C LYS A 83 -1.46 -11.78 -3.73
N PRO A 84 -1.33 -11.71 -2.40
CA PRO A 84 -1.24 -10.43 -1.70
C PRO A 84 -0.14 -9.56 -2.30
N GLY A 85 -0.46 -8.27 -2.53
CA GLY A 85 0.48 -7.33 -3.13
C GLY A 85 0.60 -7.37 -4.65
N LYS A 86 -0.21 -8.18 -5.35
CA LYS A 86 -0.20 -8.25 -6.82
C LYS A 86 -0.59 -6.91 -7.46
N TYR A 87 -1.63 -6.25 -6.93
CA TYR A 87 -2.13 -4.97 -7.41
C TYR A 87 -1.76 -3.83 -6.48
N GLU A 88 -1.47 -2.67 -7.06
CA GLU A 88 -1.17 -1.45 -6.32
C GLU A 88 -1.72 -0.22 -7.04
N LEU A 89 -2.21 0.77 -6.27
CA LEU A 89 -2.65 2.05 -6.80
C LEU A 89 -1.54 3.10 -6.69
N TYR A 90 -1.41 3.89 -7.73
CA TYR A 90 -0.48 5.01 -7.79
C TYR A 90 -1.24 6.32 -8.02
N LYS A 91 -0.96 7.32 -7.19
CA LYS A 91 -1.50 8.67 -7.38
C LYS A 91 -1.03 9.26 -8.70
N THR A 92 -1.89 10.05 -9.32
CA THR A 92 -1.55 10.89 -10.48
C THR A 92 -1.63 12.36 -10.09
N GLN A 93 -1.21 13.26 -10.96
CA GLN A 93 -1.40 14.70 -10.76
C GLN A 93 -2.87 15.12 -10.89
N ASN A 94 -3.70 14.31 -11.55
CA ASN A 94 -5.14 14.49 -11.55
C ASN A 94 -5.72 13.91 -10.26
N ILE A 95 -6.26 14.78 -9.40
CA ILE A 95 -6.74 14.43 -8.06
C ILE A 95 -7.87 13.39 -8.04
N HIS A 96 -8.58 13.19 -9.15
CA HIS A 96 -9.67 12.21 -9.27
C HIS A 96 -9.24 10.86 -9.84
N ASN A 97 -7.97 10.74 -10.26
CA ASN A 97 -7.48 9.55 -10.94
C ASN A 97 -6.28 8.91 -10.24
N PHE A 98 -6.27 7.58 -10.28
CA PHE A 98 -5.14 6.73 -9.93
C PHE A 98 -4.80 5.84 -11.12
N ILE A 99 -3.60 5.30 -11.12
CA ILE A 99 -3.24 4.17 -11.98
C ILE A 99 -3.21 2.91 -11.11
N LEU A 100 -3.92 1.90 -11.52
CA LEU A 100 -3.83 0.56 -10.94
C LEU A 100 -2.83 -0.25 -11.76
N LEU A 101 -1.84 -0.81 -11.10
CA LEU A 101 -0.81 -1.65 -11.70
C LEU A 101 -0.94 -3.09 -11.21
N ASP A 102 -1.00 -4.03 -12.15
CA ASP A 102 -0.68 -5.44 -11.89
C ASP A 102 0.85 -5.57 -11.92
N LYS A 103 1.44 -5.75 -10.74
CA LYS A 103 2.91 -5.83 -10.61
C LYS A 103 3.51 -7.15 -11.11
N VAL A 104 2.68 -8.15 -11.38
CA VAL A 104 3.11 -9.46 -11.88
C VAL A 104 3.09 -9.47 -13.41
N GLU A 105 1.99 -9.04 -14.02
CA GLU A 105 1.81 -9.10 -15.47
C GLU A 105 2.05 -7.75 -16.17
N GLY A 106 2.22 -6.66 -15.41
CA GLY A 106 2.51 -5.33 -15.92
C GLY A 106 1.30 -4.63 -16.56
N LYS A 107 0.09 -5.13 -16.37
CA LYS A 107 -1.13 -4.51 -16.86
C LYS A 107 -1.49 -3.27 -16.05
N THR A 108 -2.05 -2.26 -16.69
CA THR A 108 -2.47 -1.02 -16.05
C THR A 108 -3.90 -0.64 -16.37
N TRP A 109 -4.53 0.05 -15.44
CA TRP A 109 -5.88 0.60 -15.57
C TRP A 109 -5.91 2.04 -15.04
N GLN A 110 -6.71 2.86 -15.69
CA GLN A 110 -7.11 4.15 -15.14
C GLN A 110 -8.24 3.92 -14.14
N VAL A 111 -8.10 4.48 -12.96
CA VAL A 111 -9.11 4.41 -11.90
C VAL A 111 -9.57 5.81 -11.59
N GLN A 112 -10.85 6.07 -11.80
CA GLN A 112 -11.48 7.34 -11.43
C GLN A 112 -12.42 7.12 -10.26
N TRP A 113 -12.22 7.87 -9.19
CA TRP A 113 -13.08 7.88 -8.02
C TRP A 113 -13.93 9.15 -7.99
N GLY A 114 -14.99 9.15 -7.19
CA GLY A 114 -15.87 10.30 -7.04
C GLY A 114 -17.33 9.90 -6.87
N LYS A 115 -18.22 10.69 -7.46
CA LYS A 115 -19.67 10.46 -7.45
C LYS A 115 -20.06 9.22 -8.25
N ALA A 116 -21.23 8.67 -7.96
CA ALA A 116 -21.69 7.40 -8.51
C ALA A 116 -21.61 7.30 -10.04
N GLY A 117 -21.90 8.36 -10.79
CA GLY A 117 -21.83 8.35 -12.27
C GLY A 117 -20.44 8.58 -12.85
N GLU A 118 -19.45 8.88 -12.00
CA GLU A 118 -18.09 9.24 -12.42
C GLU A 118 -17.06 8.14 -12.12
N ARG A 119 -17.43 7.13 -11.34
CA ARG A 119 -16.54 6.03 -10.94
C ARG A 119 -16.33 5.08 -12.11
N GLN A 120 -15.06 4.79 -12.39
CA GLN A 120 -14.73 3.83 -13.45
C GLN A 120 -13.32 3.26 -13.31
N VAL A 121 -13.15 2.06 -13.84
CA VAL A 121 -11.84 1.40 -14.01
C VAL A 121 -11.74 0.99 -15.47
N ILE A 122 -10.77 1.55 -16.17
CA ILE A 122 -10.61 1.38 -17.62
C ILE A 122 -9.21 0.85 -17.93
N ARG A 123 -9.14 -0.23 -18.71
CA ARG A 123 -7.88 -0.81 -19.16
C ARG A 123 -7.10 0.19 -20.02
N ILE A 124 -5.79 0.32 -19.77
CA ILE A 124 -4.83 1.06 -20.60
C ILE A 124 -4.04 0.04 -21.43
N TYR A 125 -4.02 0.18 -22.75
CA TYR A 125 -3.34 -0.71 -23.69
C TYR A 125 -2.07 -0.11 -24.25
#